data_27eefc94d12656607b283bda6b83024b
#
_entry.id   27eefc94d12656607b283bda6b83024b
#
_cell.length_a   1.000
_cell.length_b   1.000
_cell.length_c   1.000
_cell.angle_alpha   90.00
_cell.angle_beta   90.00
_cell.angle_gamma   90.00
#
_symmetry.space_group_name_H-M   'P 1'
#
loop_
_entity.id
_entity.type
_entity.pdbx_description
1 polymer ?
#
loop_
_entity_poly.entity_id
_entity_poly.type
_entity_poly.pdbx_seq_one_letter_code
_entity_poly.pdbx_strand_id
1 'polypeptide(L)' 'MKVGDLVKRRNNGDLALVIEISKKRMKIMRLECGNHQCVWDYEYEVIA' A
#
# COMPACT_ATOMS: atom_id res chain seq x y z
N MET A 1 6.82 -1.55 -7.60
CA MET A 1 6.34 -0.94 -6.34
C MET A 1 7.47 -0.93 -5.35
N LYS A 2 7.64 0.16 -4.63
CA LYS A 2 8.79 0.32 -3.74
C LYS A 2 8.38 1.16 -2.52
N VAL A 3 9.21 1.12 -1.49
CA VAL A 3 8.99 1.93 -0.28
C VAL A 3 8.92 3.41 -0.66
N GLY A 4 7.91 4.10 -0.12
CA GLY A 4 7.67 5.51 -0.43
C GLY A 4 6.66 5.74 -1.54
N ASP A 5 6.23 4.70 -2.23
CA ASP A 5 5.22 4.85 -3.28
C ASP A 5 3.86 5.14 -2.69
N LEU A 6 3.13 6.02 -3.35
CA LEU A 6 1.72 6.24 -3.03
C LEU A 6 0.90 5.25 -3.86
N VAL A 7 0.07 4.48 -3.18
CA VAL A 7 -0.69 3.42 -3.82
C VAL A 7 -2.18 3.55 -3.50
N LYS A 8 -2.98 2.96 -4.37
CA LYS A 8 -4.43 2.96 -4.21
C LYS A 8 -4.93 1.52 -4.23
N ARG A 9 -5.78 1.18 -3.27
CA ARG A 9 -6.37 -0.15 -3.22
C ARG A 9 -7.36 -0.31 -4.37
N ARG A 10 -7.20 -1.39 -5.12
CA ARG A 10 -8.04 -1.62 -6.31
C ARG A 10 -9.50 -1.83 -5.96
N ASN A 11 -9.74 -2.45 -4.82
CA ASN A 11 -11.09 -2.85 -4.43
C ASN A 11 -11.96 -1.64 -4.05
N ASN A 12 -11.44 -0.73 -3.25
CA ASN A 12 -12.25 0.37 -2.72
C ASN A 12 -11.66 1.76 -2.94
N GLY A 13 -10.48 1.84 -3.56
CA GLY A 13 -9.88 3.13 -3.87
C GLY A 13 -9.17 3.81 -2.71
N ASP A 14 -8.98 3.13 -1.59
CA ASP A 14 -8.28 3.71 -0.45
C ASP A 14 -6.82 4.00 -0.78
N LEU A 15 -6.35 5.15 -0.32
CA LEU A 15 -4.96 5.55 -0.51
C LEU A 15 -4.10 5.08 0.66
N ALA A 16 -2.87 4.71 0.33
CA ALA A 16 -1.92 4.26 1.33
C ALA A 16 -0.50 4.55 0.88
N LEU A 17 0.41 4.52 1.84
CA LEU A 17 1.83 4.71 1.58
C LEU A 17 2.56 3.41 1.86
N VAL A 18 3.40 2.98 0.93
CA VAL A 18 4.21 1.77 1.12
C VAL A 18 5.36 2.09 2.06
N ILE A 19 5.43 1.37 3.17
CA ILE A 19 6.46 1.60 4.17
C ILE A 19 7.46 0.44 4.28
N GLU A 20 7.10 -0.72 3.75
CA GLU A 20 8.00 -1.88 3.76
C GLU A 20 7.58 -2.85 2.66
N ILE A 21 8.55 -3.51 2.04
CA ILE A 21 8.27 -4.50 1.00
C ILE A 21 8.99 -5.81 1.35
N SER A 22 8.27 -6.93 1.19
CA SER A 22 8.79 -8.26 1.42
C SER A 22 8.23 -9.19 0.35
N LYS A 23 9.07 -9.66 -0.55
CA LYS A 23 8.70 -10.58 -1.64
C LYS A 23 7.38 -10.17 -2.30
N LYS A 24 6.29 -10.92 -2.06
CA LYS A 24 4.99 -10.64 -2.65
C LYS A 24 4.07 -9.85 -1.74
N ARG A 25 4.54 -9.54 -0.53
CA ARG A 25 3.76 -8.77 0.43
C ARG A 25 4.39 -7.43 0.67
N MET A 26 3.59 -6.50 1.14
CA MET A 26 4.10 -5.20 1.52
C MET A 26 3.33 -4.69 2.73
N LYS A 27 4.01 -3.85 3.51
CA LYS A 27 3.37 -3.17 4.62
C LYS A 27 3.03 -1.76 4.17
N ILE A 28 1.80 -1.38 4.40
CA ILE A 28 1.32 -0.05 4.03
C ILE A 28 0.81 0.68 5.26
N MET A 29 0.80 2.00 5.15
CA MET A 29 0.18 2.85 6.14
C MET A 29 -1.03 3.51 5.46
N ARG A 30 -2.21 3.25 5.99
CA ARG A 30 -3.43 3.85 5.44
C ARG A 30 -3.43 5.33 5.78
N LEU A 31 -3.57 6.16 4.77
CA LEU A 31 -3.53 7.62 4.98
C LEU A 31 -4.74 8.12 5.76
N GLU A 32 -5.85 7.42 5.66
CA GLU A 32 -7.09 7.82 6.32
C GLU A 32 -6.98 7.75 7.84
N CYS A 33 -6.41 6.68 8.36
CA CYS A 33 -6.35 6.46 9.80
C CYS A 33 -4.93 6.27 10.36
N GLY A 34 -3.95 6.16 9.47
CA GLY A 34 -2.57 5.97 9.89
C GLY A 34 -2.24 4.56 10.35
N ASN A 35 -3.15 3.62 10.22
CA ASN A 35 -2.91 2.25 10.62
C ASN A 35 -2.00 1.53 9.64
N HIS A 36 -1.10 0.71 10.17
CA HIS A 36 -0.23 -0.12 9.36
C HIS A 36 -0.92 -1.44 9.06
N GLN A 37 -0.71 -1.95 7.86
CA GLN A 37 -1.34 -3.20 7.45
C GLN A 37 -0.44 -3.93 6.48
N CYS A 38 -0.36 -5.25 6.63
CA CYS A 38 0.38 -6.10 5.71
C CYS A 38 -0.58 -6.62 4.64
N VAL A 39 -0.27 -6.36 3.37
CA VAL A 39 -1.17 -6.70 2.27
C VAL A 39 -0.39 -7.35 1.13
N TRP A 40 -1.13 -7.93 0.18
CA TRP A 40 -0.55 -8.47 -1.04
C TRP A 40 -0.30 -7.33 -2.02
N ASP A 41 0.79 -7.40 -2.77
CA ASP A 41 1.16 -6.33 -3.70
C ASP A 41 0.14 -6.15 -4.83
N TYR A 42 -0.51 -7.22 -5.27
CA TYR A 42 -1.47 -7.15 -6.37
C TYR A 42 -2.78 -6.48 -6.00
N GLU A 43 -3.03 -6.27 -4.71
CA GLU A 43 -4.26 -5.61 -4.25
C GLU A 43 -4.22 -4.10 -4.44
N TYR A 44 -3.04 -3.57 -4.73
CA TYR A 44 -2.83 -2.13 -4.84
C TYR A 44 -2.18 -1.77 -6.16
N GLU A 45 -2.36 -0.53 -6.58
CA GLU A 45 -1.68 0.00 -7.76
C GLU A 45 -0.98 1.30 -7.41
N VAL A 46 0.18 1.52 -8.03
CA VAL A 46 0.96 2.73 -7.81
C VAL A 46 0.31 3.88 -8.57
N ILE A 47 0.10 5.01 -7.88
CA ILE A 47 -0.48 6.20 -8.50
C ILE A 47 0.48 7.40 -8.49
N ALA A 48 1.56 7.30 -7.76
CA ALA A 48 2.58 8.36 -7.73
C ALA A 48 3.94 7.81 -7.31
#